data_4aea4879b2514c2633347bf4f143b40b
#
_entry.id   4aea4879b2514c2633347bf4f143b40b
#
_cell.length_a   1.000
_cell.length_b   1.000
_cell.length_c   1.000
_cell.angle_alpha   90.00
_cell.angle_beta   90.00
_cell.angle_gamma   90.00
#
_symmetry.space_group_name_H-M   'P 1'
#
loop_
_entity.id
_entity.type
_entity.pdbx_description
1 polymer ?
#
loop_
_entity_poly.entity_id
_entity_poly.type
_entity_poly.pdbx_seq_one_letter_code
_entity_poly.pdbx_strand_id
1 'polypeptide(L)'
;MENFSFYNPTKIEFGKDKEKSIGKYISTYNIKKVLLVYGSQRVKKDGLFDSVTNSLKENGVEFIEFGGVISNPILGTIQDAIKIAKKENIEAILSVGGGSVLDSSKTIAVGTLYDGDVWDFFVGKKVIEDALPIFDIITLAATGSEMNGYAVVTNEKTKQKLSIWSSCIYPKVSVINPELQKSVSKEYLVYSASDIIAHSIEGYFTAKVQPTYMSRVVESIIKTVIETTEILIENKDDYSARGEFAWAATNALNGTTTVGTKDFSFPNHLIEHSLSALYNVPHGAGLSVVMPAWMKWYYKQNEAQFIRFAKEVFGKNSALEGIEALENWFNKIGTPTRLNQFNLSKENIPEIIENLSNQQEFTKEELKEILYNMI
;
A
#
# COMPACT_ATOMS: atom_id res chain seq x y z
N MET A 1 10.40 -4.84 -24.37
CA MET A 1 10.18 -3.58 -23.65
C MET A 1 9.34 -2.69 -24.54
N GLU A 2 8.17 -2.29 -24.03
CA GLU A 2 7.27 -1.39 -24.75
C GLU A 2 7.71 0.06 -24.62
N ASN A 3 7.12 0.94 -25.43
CA ASN A 3 7.32 2.40 -25.27
C ASN A 3 6.67 2.87 -23.97
N PHE A 4 7.33 3.75 -23.25
CA PHE A 4 6.83 4.27 -21.99
C PHE A 4 7.25 5.72 -21.74
N SER A 5 6.52 6.40 -20.86
CA SER A 5 6.96 7.60 -20.17
C SER A 5 7.02 7.30 -18.69
N PHE A 6 8.09 7.70 -18.02
CA PHE A 6 8.24 7.55 -16.58
C PHE A 6 8.40 8.94 -15.95
N TYR A 7 7.53 9.25 -15.02
CA TYR A 7 7.57 10.48 -14.26
C TYR A 7 7.05 10.24 -12.86
N ASN A 8 7.86 10.53 -11.84
CA ASN A 8 7.47 10.47 -10.46
C ASN A 8 7.83 11.80 -9.79
N PRO A 9 6.83 12.65 -9.46
CA PRO A 9 7.06 14.02 -9.00
C PRO A 9 7.40 14.12 -7.50
N THR A 10 7.33 13.02 -6.74
CA THR A 10 7.52 13.06 -5.30
C THR A 10 8.99 13.23 -4.93
N LYS A 11 9.29 14.26 -4.14
CA LYS A 11 10.59 14.39 -3.50
C LYS A 11 10.65 13.51 -2.26
N ILE A 12 11.60 12.57 -2.19
CA ILE A 12 11.85 11.75 -1.01
C ILE A 12 12.95 12.38 -0.15
N GLU A 13 12.66 12.59 1.12
CA GLU A 13 13.62 12.96 2.17
C GLU A 13 13.85 11.75 3.08
N PHE A 14 14.89 10.99 2.76
CA PHE A 14 15.22 9.74 3.46
C PHE A 14 16.28 9.95 4.54
N GLY A 15 16.07 9.35 5.72
CA GLY A 15 17.04 9.29 6.81
C GLY A 15 16.57 9.88 8.13
N LYS A 16 17.47 9.80 9.13
CA LYS A 16 17.18 10.26 10.50
C LYS A 16 16.85 11.75 10.55
N ASP A 17 15.91 12.09 11.43
CA ASP A 17 15.55 13.48 11.78
C ASP A 17 14.97 14.31 10.61
N LYS A 18 14.68 13.71 9.47
CA LYS A 18 14.12 14.42 8.31
C LYS A 18 12.71 14.97 8.58
N GLU A 19 11.92 14.30 9.44
CA GLU A 19 10.61 14.77 9.89
C GLU A 19 10.66 16.10 10.63
N LYS A 20 11.78 16.42 11.28
CA LYS A 20 11.98 17.71 11.99
C LYS A 20 12.03 18.91 11.05
N SER A 21 12.20 18.67 9.76
CA SER A 21 12.24 19.70 8.72
C SER A 21 10.92 19.81 7.92
N ILE A 22 9.87 19.11 8.32
CA ILE A 22 8.63 19.06 7.52
C ILE A 22 7.99 20.44 7.34
N GLY A 23 7.97 21.28 8.37
CA GLY A 23 7.47 22.66 8.27
C GLY A 23 8.25 23.49 7.25
N LYS A 24 9.57 23.33 7.18
CA LYS A 24 10.42 23.97 6.16
C LYS A 24 10.06 23.47 4.76
N TYR A 25 9.86 22.16 4.58
CA TYR A 25 9.47 21.63 3.27
C TYR A 25 8.13 22.20 2.82
N ILE A 26 7.12 22.22 3.70
CA ILE A 26 5.79 22.76 3.42
C ILE A 26 5.86 24.24 3.06
N SER A 27 6.61 25.06 3.83
CA SER A 27 6.71 26.49 3.63
C SER A 27 7.30 26.88 2.26
N THR A 28 8.14 26.02 1.65
CA THR A 28 8.69 26.25 0.30
C THR A 28 7.61 26.24 -0.80
N TYR A 29 6.43 25.71 -0.52
CA TYR A 29 5.26 25.73 -1.41
C TYR A 29 4.30 26.90 -1.12
N ASN A 30 4.71 27.86 -0.27
CA ASN A 30 3.90 28.99 0.18
C ASN A 30 2.63 28.58 0.94
N ILE A 31 2.55 27.39 1.49
CA ILE A 31 1.44 26.88 2.30
C ILE A 31 1.53 27.48 3.69
N LYS A 32 0.39 27.97 4.21
CA LYS A 32 0.25 28.59 5.53
C LYS A 32 -0.58 27.77 6.51
N LYS A 33 -1.48 26.92 6.02
CA LYS A 33 -2.37 26.14 6.87
C LYS A 33 -2.58 24.72 6.34
N VAL A 34 -2.35 23.71 7.20
CA VAL A 34 -2.48 22.30 6.84
C VAL A 34 -3.50 21.58 7.71
N LEU A 35 -4.12 20.51 7.16
CA LEU A 35 -4.77 19.48 7.96
C LEU A 35 -3.73 18.40 8.30
N LEU A 36 -3.42 18.25 9.58
CA LEU A 36 -2.51 17.24 10.11
C LEU A 36 -3.32 15.96 10.38
N VAL A 37 -3.21 14.99 9.47
CA VAL A 37 -3.94 13.71 9.53
C VAL A 37 -3.05 12.63 10.12
N TYR A 38 -3.55 11.87 11.10
CA TYR A 38 -2.82 10.76 11.69
C TYR A 38 -3.74 9.62 12.16
N GLY A 39 -3.16 8.46 12.44
CA GLY A 39 -3.91 7.30 12.88
C GLY A 39 -4.16 7.30 14.40
N SER A 40 -3.46 6.47 15.14
CA SER A 40 -3.64 6.32 16.58
C SER A 40 -2.90 7.39 17.38
N GLN A 41 -3.24 7.49 18.68
CA GLN A 41 -2.56 8.36 19.64
C GLN A 41 -1.07 8.00 19.87
N ARG A 42 -0.56 6.97 19.21
CA ARG A 42 0.83 6.56 19.29
C ARG A 42 1.78 7.63 18.81
N VAL A 43 1.45 8.34 17.71
CA VAL A 43 2.28 9.44 17.21
C VAL A 43 2.53 10.53 18.25
N LYS A 44 1.59 10.72 19.19
CA LYS A 44 1.73 11.65 20.33
C LYS A 44 2.60 11.06 21.44
N LYS A 45 2.39 9.79 21.77
CA LYS A 45 3.14 9.09 22.83
C LYS A 45 4.62 8.94 22.47
N ASP A 46 4.92 8.73 21.19
CA ASP A 46 6.29 8.54 20.70
C ASP A 46 7.02 9.87 20.43
N GLY A 47 6.36 11.03 20.69
CA GLY A 47 6.94 12.37 20.51
C GLY A 47 7.01 12.87 19.07
N LEU A 48 6.57 12.06 18.08
CA LEU A 48 6.58 12.45 16.68
C LEU A 48 5.64 13.62 16.42
N PHE A 49 4.45 13.62 17.04
CA PHE A 49 3.50 14.70 16.93
C PHE A 49 4.10 16.05 17.36
N ASP A 50 4.79 16.08 18.50
CA ASP A 50 5.41 17.29 19.01
C ASP A 50 6.54 17.77 18.09
N SER A 51 7.35 16.84 17.58
CA SER A 51 8.41 17.14 16.61
C SER A 51 7.85 17.79 15.35
N VAL A 52 6.77 17.23 14.79
CA VAL A 52 6.09 17.73 13.58
C VAL A 52 5.46 19.10 13.84
N THR A 53 4.69 19.25 14.91
CA THR A 53 3.98 20.50 15.21
C THR A 53 4.93 21.65 15.58
N ASN A 54 6.06 21.35 16.23
CA ASN A 54 7.12 22.35 16.48
C ASN A 54 7.73 22.81 15.16
N SER A 55 8.05 21.86 14.24
CA SER A 55 8.57 22.20 12.92
C SER A 55 7.60 23.07 12.12
N LEU A 56 6.29 22.80 12.16
CA LEU A 56 5.28 23.63 11.53
C LEU A 56 5.27 25.06 12.09
N LYS A 57 5.22 25.19 13.43
CA LYS A 57 5.20 26.49 14.11
C LYS A 57 6.44 27.34 13.82
N GLU A 58 7.62 26.74 13.87
CA GLU A 58 8.90 27.40 13.58
C GLU A 58 8.98 27.95 12.15
N ASN A 59 8.22 27.37 11.22
CA ASN A 59 8.17 27.79 9.83
C ASN A 59 6.88 28.55 9.45
N GLY A 60 6.11 29.00 10.44
CA GLY A 60 4.91 29.82 10.24
C GLY A 60 3.77 29.09 9.52
N VAL A 61 3.66 27.78 9.71
CA VAL A 61 2.58 26.94 9.17
C VAL A 61 1.60 26.59 10.30
N GLU A 62 0.36 27.04 10.17
CA GLU A 62 -0.74 26.67 11.05
C GLU A 62 -1.23 25.26 10.75
N PHE A 63 -1.82 24.59 11.73
CA PHE A 63 -2.42 23.28 11.51
C PHE A 63 -3.74 23.08 12.26
N ILE A 64 -4.62 22.31 11.65
CA ILE A 64 -5.80 21.70 12.29
C ILE A 64 -5.54 20.21 12.41
N GLU A 65 -5.79 19.65 13.58
CA GLU A 65 -5.55 18.24 13.89
C GLU A 65 -6.75 17.38 13.47
N PHE A 66 -6.49 16.25 12.79
CA PHE A 66 -7.45 15.22 12.50
C PHE A 66 -6.84 13.83 12.75
N GLY A 67 -7.23 13.19 13.84
CA GLY A 67 -6.72 11.87 14.24
C GLY A 67 -7.79 10.78 14.17
N GLY A 68 -7.36 9.52 14.34
CA GLY A 68 -8.26 8.38 14.45
C GLY A 68 -8.47 7.62 13.13
N VAL A 69 -7.62 7.84 12.13
CA VAL A 69 -7.64 6.99 10.93
C VAL A 69 -7.23 5.56 11.31
N ILE A 70 -8.04 4.59 10.92
CA ILE A 70 -7.81 3.15 11.18
C ILE A 70 -7.22 2.43 9.97
N SER A 71 -6.71 1.22 10.16
CA SER A 71 -6.38 0.31 9.06
C SER A 71 -7.62 0.01 8.23
N ASN A 72 -7.46 -0.18 6.91
CA ASN A 72 -8.57 -0.22 5.96
C ASN A 72 -9.44 1.06 6.10
N PRO A 73 -8.95 2.22 5.62
CA PRO A 73 -9.59 3.51 5.89
C PRO A 73 -11.01 3.53 5.37
N ILE A 74 -11.93 4.08 6.16
CA ILE A 74 -13.36 4.10 5.88
C ILE A 74 -13.82 5.46 5.35
N LEU A 75 -14.74 5.42 4.40
CA LEU A 75 -15.25 6.59 3.69
C LEU A 75 -15.89 7.62 4.64
N GLY A 76 -16.66 7.17 5.63
CA GLY A 76 -17.34 8.08 6.57
C GLY A 76 -16.36 9.00 7.32
N THR A 77 -15.25 8.44 7.83
CA THR A 77 -14.20 9.23 8.50
C THR A 77 -13.56 10.25 7.56
N ILE A 78 -13.31 9.86 6.31
CA ILE A 78 -12.74 10.74 5.29
C ILE A 78 -13.69 11.89 4.95
N GLN A 79 -14.99 11.61 4.80
CA GLN A 79 -16.01 12.65 4.54
C GLN A 79 -16.09 13.66 5.68
N ASP A 80 -15.91 13.27 6.94
CA ASP A 80 -15.86 14.20 8.05
C ASP A 80 -14.60 15.07 8.04
N ALA A 81 -13.44 14.51 7.66
CA ALA A 81 -12.21 15.28 7.47
C ALA A 81 -12.35 16.31 6.33
N ILE A 82 -12.99 15.94 5.22
CA ILE A 82 -13.26 16.84 4.08
C ILE A 82 -14.11 18.04 4.54
N LYS A 83 -15.15 17.83 5.35
CA LYS A 83 -15.97 18.93 5.90
C LYS A 83 -15.13 19.91 6.74
N ILE A 84 -14.23 19.38 7.56
CA ILE A 84 -13.30 20.18 8.37
C ILE A 84 -12.36 20.96 7.45
N ALA A 85 -11.75 20.29 6.47
CA ALA A 85 -10.80 20.90 5.54
C ALA A 85 -11.44 22.08 4.76
N LYS A 86 -12.67 21.91 4.27
CA LYS A 86 -13.43 22.98 3.60
C LYS A 86 -13.75 24.14 4.55
N LYS A 87 -14.28 23.84 5.74
CA LYS A 87 -14.67 24.85 6.75
C LYS A 87 -13.48 25.70 7.19
N GLU A 88 -12.34 25.07 7.38
CA GLU A 88 -11.13 25.70 7.92
C GLU A 88 -10.24 26.32 6.83
N ASN A 89 -10.64 26.26 5.55
CA ASN A 89 -9.85 26.71 4.40
C ASN A 89 -8.44 26.15 4.40
N ILE A 90 -8.33 24.81 4.49
CA ILE A 90 -7.06 24.10 4.47
C ILE A 90 -6.40 24.22 3.09
N GLU A 91 -5.10 24.50 3.08
CA GLU A 91 -4.32 24.72 1.86
C GLU A 91 -3.54 23.48 1.43
N ALA A 92 -3.23 22.55 2.37
CA ALA A 92 -2.56 21.29 2.09
C ALA A 92 -2.87 20.23 3.15
N ILE A 93 -2.63 18.97 2.82
CA ILE A 93 -2.77 17.84 3.75
C ILE A 93 -1.39 17.35 4.17
N LEU A 94 -1.16 17.22 5.48
CA LEU A 94 0.02 16.57 6.05
C LEU A 94 -0.37 15.23 6.66
N SER A 95 0.06 14.15 6.04
CA SER A 95 -0.10 12.77 6.53
C SER A 95 1.02 12.41 7.51
N VAL A 96 0.69 11.86 8.67
CA VAL A 96 1.68 11.31 9.62
C VAL A 96 1.21 9.92 10.04
N GLY A 97 1.68 8.88 9.32
CA GLY A 97 1.20 7.53 9.57
C GLY A 97 1.68 6.51 8.56
N GLY A 98 1.00 5.38 8.50
CA GLY A 98 1.18 4.36 7.46
C GLY A 98 0.31 4.63 6.23
N GLY A 99 0.31 3.69 5.27
CA GLY A 99 -0.43 3.80 4.01
C GLY A 99 -1.91 4.18 4.17
N SER A 100 -2.62 3.63 5.17
CA SER A 100 -4.03 3.97 5.42
C SER A 100 -4.24 5.45 5.75
N VAL A 101 -3.31 6.07 6.50
CA VAL A 101 -3.36 7.50 6.81
C VAL A 101 -3.10 8.32 5.55
N LEU A 102 -2.12 7.90 4.76
CA LEU A 102 -1.76 8.58 3.52
C LEU A 102 -2.85 8.44 2.46
N ASP A 103 -3.47 7.27 2.29
CA ASP A 103 -4.59 7.07 1.37
C ASP A 103 -5.81 7.89 1.77
N SER A 104 -6.12 7.98 3.08
CA SER A 104 -7.11 8.92 3.59
C SER A 104 -6.76 10.36 3.26
N SER A 105 -5.51 10.75 3.46
CA SER A 105 -5.01 12.11 3.18
C SER A 105 -5.12 12.48 1.71
N LYS A 106 -4.78 11.56 0.81
CA LYS A 106 -4.95 11.73 -0.64
C LYS A 106 -6.43 11.92 -1.01
N THR A 107 -7.30 11.11 -0.43
CA THR A 107 -8.75 11.19 -0.67
C THR A 107 -9.34 12.48 -0.11
N ILE A 108 -8.89 12.93 1.08
CA ILE A 108 -9.27 14.22 1.66
C ILE A 108 -8.82 15.37 0.75
N ALA A 109 -7.59 15.30 0.20
CA ALA A 109 -7.06 16.32 -0.68
C ALA A 109 -7.93 16.53 -1.93
N VAL A 110 -8.37 15.43 -2.56
CA VAL A 110 -9.30 15.46 -3.70
C VAL A 110 -10.69 15.98 -3.28
N GLY A 111 -11.26 15.38 -2.22
CA GLY A 111 -12.61 15.70 -1.78
C GLY A 111 -12.78 17.14 -1.28
N THR A 112 -11.70 17.79 -0.82
CA THR A 112 -11.74 19.18 -0.36
C THR A 112 -12.01 20.15 -1.52
N LEU A 113 -11.54 19.84 -2.72
CA LEU A 113 -11.75 20.66 -3.92
C LEU A 113 -13.00 20.25 -4.73
N TYR A 114 -13.72 19.20 -4.30
CA TYR A 114 -14.89 18.68 -5.01
C TYR A 114 -16.17 18.91 -4.23
N ASP A 115 -17.22 19.44 -4.89
CA ASP A 115 -18.51 19.74 -4.25
C ASP A 115 -19.48 18.56 -4.16
N GLY A 116 -19.13 17.42 -4.80
CA GLY A 116 -19.90 16.18 -4.74
C GLY A 116 -19.44 15.20 -3.65
N ASP A 117 -19.90 13.96 -3.75
CA ASP A 117 -19.43 12.87 -2.92
C ASP A 117 -18.08 12.36 -3.45
N VAL A 118 -17.05 12.35 -2.62
CA VAL A 118 -15.72 11.87 -2.98
C VAL A 118 -15.72 10.42 -3.47
N TRP A 119 -16.72 9.62 -3.10
CA TRP A 119 -16.92 8.26 -3.60
C TRP A 119 -17.18 8.19 -5.12
N ASP A 120 -17.65 9.27 -5.73
CA ASP A 120 -17.86 9.35 -7.18
C ASP A 120 -16.59 9.08 -7.99
N PHE A 121 -15.42 9.41 -7.44
CA PHE A 121 -14.12 9.10 -8.05
C PHE A 121 -13.81 7.59 -8.03
N PHE A 122 -14.17 6.90 -6.95
CA PHE A 122 -13.92 5.47 -6.77
C PHE A 122 -14.80 4.58 -7.66
N VAL A 123 -16.01 5.05 -7.99
CA VAL A 123 -16.94 4.35 -8.87
C VAL A 123 -16.89 4.85 -10.32
N GLY A 124 -15.90 5.66 -10.67
CA GLY A 124 -15.66 6.12 -12.04
C GLY A 124 -16.69 7.13 -12.58
N LYS A 125 -17.52 7.74 -11.73
CA LYS A 125 -18.47 8.79 -12.16
C LYS A 125 -17.78 10.12 -12.44
N LYS A 126 -16.62 10.36 -11.85
CA LYS A 126 -15.82 11.58 -12.03
C LYS A 126 -14.34 11.25 -12.16
N VAL A 127 -13.64 12.11 -12.90
CA VAL A 127 -12.17 12.08 -13.03
C VAL A 127 -11.59 13.10 -12.05
N ILE A 128 -10.45 12.76 -11.43
CA ILE A 128 -9.72 13.69 -10.56
C ILE A 128 -8.94 14.67 -11.42
N GLU A 129 -9.31 15.94 -11.39
CA GLU A 129 -8.68 17.02 -12.14
C GLU A 129 -7.70 17.83 -11.29
N ASP A 130 -7.93 17.88 -9.97
CA ASP A 130 -7.09 18.61 -9.02
C ASP A 130 -7.16 18.01 -7.61
N ALA A 131 -6.17 18.32 -6.77
CA ALA A 131 -6.09 17.96 -5.38
C ALA A 131 -5.27 18.98 -4.59
N LEU A 132 -5.57 19.17 -3.30
CA LEU A 132 -4.68 19.92 -2.41
C LEU A 132 -3.28 19.29 -2.38
N PRO A 133 -2.20 20.08 -2.26
CA PRO A 133 -0.84 19.53 -2.06
C PRO A 133 -0.79 18.58 -0.86
N ILE A 134 -0.09 17.47 -1.01
CA ILE A 134 0.05 16.42 0.01
C ILE A 134 1.51 16.34 0.45
N PHE A 135 1.72 16.29 1.76
CA PHE A 135 3.01 16.03 2.40
C PHE A 135 2.86 14.82 3.31
N ASP A 136 3.92 14.03 3.45
CA ASP A 136 3.86 12.78 4.19
C ASP A 136 5.07 12.52 5.06
N ILE A 137 4.83 11.89 6.21
CA ILE A 137 5.83 11.26 7.07
C ILE A 137 5.39 9.83 7.28
N ILE A 138 6.02 8.89 6.55
CA ILE A 138 5.61 7.49 6.59
C ILE A 138 6.18 6.79 7.83
N THR A 139 5.31 6.17 8.61
CA THR A 139 5.67 5.46 9.85
C THR A 139 5.55 3.95 9.76
N LEU A 140 5.12 3.44 8.60
CA LEU A 140 5.04 2.01 8.28
C LEU A 140 5.29 1.84 6.78
N ALA A 141 6.31 1.09 6.42
CA ALA A 141 6.65 0.79 5.04
C ALA A 141 5.91 -0.48 4.58
N ALA A 142 5.05 -0.36 3.57
CA ALA A 142 4.32 -1.45 2.94
C ALA A 142 3.82 -1.06 1.54
N THR A 143 2.93 -0.06 1.49
CA THR A 143 2.10 0.28 0.33
C THR A 143 2.82 1.07 -0.77
N GLY A 144 4.00 1.62 -0.51
CA GLY A 144 4.66 2.56 -1.44
C GLY A 144 3.84 3.84 -1.72
N SER A 145 2.77 4.09 -0.94
CA SER A 145 1.85 5.22 -1.15
C SER A 145 2.58 6.57 -1.09
N GLU A 146 3.68 6.64 -0.35
CA GLU A 146 4.53 7.82 -0.22
C GLU A 146 5.16 8.28 -1.55
N MET A 147 5.16 7.41 -2.57
CA MET A 147 5.76 7.73 -3.87
C MET A 147 4.87 7.25 -5.05
N ASN A 148 3.55 7.20 -4.88
CA ASN A 148 2.62 6.86 -5.94
C ASN A 148 1.35 7.72 -5.93
N GLY A 149 0.55 7.58 -6.98
CA GLY A 149 -0.72 8.29 -7.17
C GLY A 149 -1.96 7.44 -6.85
N TYR A 150 -1.84 6.39 -6.05
CA TYR A 150 -2.97 5.55 -5.65
C TYR A 150 -3.50 5.94 -4.27
N ALA A 151 -4.79 5.70 -4.05
CA ALA A 151 -5.40 5.69 -2.73
C ALA A 151 -6.52 4.64 -2.70
N VAL A 152 -6.61 3.88 -1.60
CA VAL A 152 -7.57 2.80 -1.41
C VAL A 152 -8.45 3.12 -0.20
N VAL A 153 -9.78 3.05 -0.38
CA VAL A 153 -10.77 3.36 0.66
C VAL A 153 -11.87 2.30 0.68
N THR A 154 -12.34 1.99 1.87
CA THR A 154 -13.48 1.10 2.10
C THR A 154 -14.75 1.92 2.29
N ASN A 155 -15.76 1.65 1.48
CA ASN A 155 -17.13 2.12 1.74
C ASN A 155 -17.83 1.09 2.62
N GLU A 156 -17.96 1.39 3.89
CA GLU A 156 -18.56 0.51 4.88
C GLU A 156 -20.04 0.22 4.65
N LYS A 157 -20.74 1.10 3.92
CA LYS A 157 -22.17 0.95 3.61
C LYS A 157 -22.40 -0.06 2.48
N THR A 158 -21.53 -0.05 1.47
CA THR A 158 -21.63 -0.94 0.30
C THR A 158 -20.73 -2.16 0.40
N LYS A 159 -19.90 -2.24 1.46
CA LYS A 159 -18.88 -3.28 1.66
C LYS A 159 -17.94 -3.43 0.45
N GLN A 160 -17.51 -2.29 -0.09
CA GLN A 160 -16.59 -2.22 -1.22
C GLN A 160 -15.29 -1.54 -0.81
N LYS A 161 -14.16 -2.12 -1.15
CA LYS A 161 -12.82 -1.54 -1.02
C LYS A 161 -12.29 -1.29 -2.43
N LEU A 162 -12.22 -0.02 -2.82
CA LEU A 162 -11.86 0.39 -4.17
C LEU A 162 -10.66 1.33 -4.14
N SER A 163 -9.99 1.43 -5.28
CA SER A 163 -8.86 2.31 -5.50
C SER A 163 -9.19 3.45 -6.48
N ILE A 164 -8.54 4.58 -6.28
CA ILE A 164 -8.41 5.64 -7.27
C ILE A 164 -6.95 5.81 -7.65
N TRP A 165 -6.71 6.36 -8.84
CA TRP A 165 -5.40 6.79 -9.29
C TRP A 165 -5.48 8.16 -9.95
N SER A 166 -4.52 9.04 -9.64
CA SER A 166 -4.34 10.31 -10.35
C SER A 166 -2.92 10.83 -10.18
N SER A 167 -2.42 11.51 -11.20
CA SER A 167 -1.16 12.27 -11.09
C SER A 167 -1.26 13.45 -10.10
N CYS A 168 -2.46 13.90 -9.77
CA CYS A 168 -2.70 15.02 -8.84
C CYS A 168 -2.44 14.64 -7.37
N ILE A 169 -2.55 13.34 -7.00
CA ILE A 169 -2.44 12.88 -5.61
C ILE A 169 -1.09 12.28 -5.23
N TYR A 170 -0.06 12.46 -6.06
CA TYR A 170 1.30 12.19 -5.62
C TYR A 170 1.70 13.17 -4.51
N PRO A 171 2.29 12.71 -3.40
CA PRO A 171 2.84 13.63 -2.40
C PRO A 171 3.89 14.55 -3.02
N LYS A 172 3.94 15.80 -2.59
CA LYS A 172 4.99 16.76 -3.00
C LYS A 172 6.33 16.41 -2.36
N VAL A 173 6.29 16.09 -1.06
CA VAL A 173 7.44 15.64 -0.28
C VAL A 173 6.99 14.53 0.64
N SER A 174 7.73 13.42 0.65
CA SER A 174 7.53 12.34 1.61
C SER A 174 8.81 12.10 2.41
N VAL A 175 8.67 12.03 3.72
CA VAL A 175 9.74 11.74 4.66
C VAL A 175 9.73 10.26 5.02
N ILE A 176 10.86 9.60 4.80
CA ILE A 176 11.10 8.21 5.19
C ILE A 176 12.24 8.19 6.21
N ASN A 177 11.89 8.16 7.49
CA ASN A 177 12.85 7.95 8.56
C ASN A 177 12.71 6.54 9.12
N PRO A 178 13.65 5.62 8.87
CA PRO A 178 13.60 4.24 9.38
C PRO A 178 13.45 4.14 10.90
N GLU A 179 13.95 5.13 11.67
CA GLU A 179 13.80 5.16 13.13
C GLU A 179 12.34 5.23 13.57
N LEU A 180 11.48 5.93 12.84
CA LEU A 180 10.04 6.06 13.16
C LEU A 180 9.29 4.74 12.98
N GLN A 181 9.85 3.80 12.22
CA GLN A 181 9.23 2.52 11.92
C GLN A 181 9.61 1.40 12.93
N LYS A 182 10.54 1.66 13.88
CA LYS A 182 10.95 0.69 14.90
C LYS A 182 9.83 0.26 15.82
N SER A 183 8.83 1.09 15.95
CA SER A 183 7.67 0.89 16.79
C SER A 183 6.60 -0.01 16.15
N VAL A 184 6.75 -0.39 14.88
CA VAL A 184 5.87 -1.35 14.20
C VAL A 184 5.99 -2.72 14.86
N SER A 185 4.85 -3.36 15.16
CA SER A 185 4.84 -4.70 15.74
C SER A 185 5.36 -5.74 14.75
N LYS A 186 5.82 -6.89 15.26
CA LYS A 186 6.23 -8.02 14.41
C LYS A 186 5.11 -8.44 13.44
N GLU A 187 3.89 -8.45 13.93
CA GLU A 187 2.70 -8.79 13.13
C GLU A 187 2.55 -7.86 11.91
N TYR A 188 2.59 -6.54 12.13
CA TYR A 188 2.51 -5.58 11.02
C TYR A 188 3.76 -5.58 10.13
N LEU A 189 4.93 -5.92 10.65
CA LEU A 189 6.14 -6.08 9.84
C LEU A 189 5.97 -7.22 8.82
N VAL A 190 5.49 -8.39 9.26
CA VAL A 190 5.32 -9.54 8.35
C VAL A 190 4.16 -9.35 7.37
N TYR A 191 3.11 -8.62 7.76
CA TYR A 191 2.04 -8.21 6.85
C TYR A 191 2.55 -7.21 5.80
N SER A 192 3.39 -6.26 6.22
CA SER A 192 4.04 -5.33 5.28
C SER A 192 4.92 -6.05 4.27
N ALA A 193 5.68 -7.06 4.71
CA ALA A 193 6.50 -7.86 3.81
C ALA A 193 5.66 -8.59 2.76
N SER A 194 4.51 -9.14 3.15
CA SER A 194 3.57 -9.78 2.22
C SER A 194 3.02 -8.78 1.20
N ASP A 195 2.66 -7.57 1.64
CA ASP A 195 2.13 -6.51 0.80
C ASP A 195 3.16 -6.02 -0.24
N ILE A 196 4.41 -5.81 0.19
CA ILE A 196 5.51 -5.42 -0.72
C ILE A 196 5.76 -6.49 -1.78
N ILE A 197 5.75 -7.76 -1.39
CA ILE A 197 5.91 -8.88 -2.33
C ILE A 197 4.73 -8.92 -3.31
N ALA A 198 3.49 -8.75 -2.83
CA ALA A 198 2.31 -8.70 -3.69
C ALA A 198 2.42 -7.59 -4.75
N HIS A 199 2.72 -6.36 -4.35
CA HIS A 199 2.94 -5.26 -5.28
C HIS A 199 4.00 -5.58 -6.34
N SER A 200 5.06 -6.28 -5.93
CA SER A 200 6.17 -6.61 -6.82
C SER A 200 5.80 -7.69 -7.84
N ILE A 201 5.04 -8.71 -7.45
CA ILE A 201 4.75 -9.86 -8.31
C ILE A 201 3.57 -9.66 -9.26
N GLU A 202 2.68 -8.70 -8.98
CA GLU A 202 1.46 -8.52 -9.78
C GLU A 202 1.80 -8.31 -11.27
N GLY A 203 2.47 -7.22 -11.61
CA GLY A 203 2.90 -6.99 -12.98
C GLY A 203 3.95 -8.01 -13.48
N TYR A 204 4.77 -8.55 -12.58
CA TYR A 204 5.82 -9.52 -12.91
C TYR A 204 5.25 -10.83 -13.52
N PHE A 205 4.10 -11.29 -13.04
CA PHE A 205 3.47 -12.51 -13.54
C PHE A 205 2.39 -12.26 -14.58
N THR A 206 1.66 -11.14 -14.48
CA THR A 206 0.47 -10.89 -15.32
C THR A 206 0.79 -10.15 -16.61
N ALA A 207 1.90 -9.40 -16.67
CA ALA A 207 2.23 -8.60 -17.85
C ALA A 207 2.46 -9.48 -19.09
N LYS A 208 1.81 -9.13 -20.20
CA LYS A 208 2.04 -9.78 -21.51
C LYS A 208 3.43 -9.50 -22.07
N VAL A 209 4.01 -8.36 -21.71
CA VAL A 209 5.40 -8.02 -22.00
C VAL A 209 6.08 -7.67 -20.69
N GLN A 210 7.03 -8.52 -20.27
CA GLN A 210 7.82 -8.34 -19.06
C GLN A 210 9.30 -8.18 -19.44
N PRO A 211 9.86 -6.95 -19.36
CA PRO A 211 11.27 -6.74 -19.67
C PRO A 211 12.18 -7.45 -18.66
N THR A 212 13.25 -8.08 -19.16
CA THR A 212 14.20 -8.80 -18.30
C THR A 212 14.83 -7.90 -17.22
N TYR A 213 15.08 -6.64 -17.55
CA TYR A 213 15.61 -5.67 -16.59
C TYR A 213 14.62 -5.45 -15.43
N MET A 214 13.32 -5.29 -15.74
CA MET A 214 12.29 -5.12 -14.72
C MET A 214 12.10 -6.40 -13.89
N SER A 215 12.19 -7.58 -14.52
CA SER A 215 12.20 -8.84 -13.78
C SER A 215 13.30 -8.86 -12.72
N ARG A 216 14.53 -8.45 -13.07
CA ARG A 216 15.65 -8.37 -12.11
C ARG A 216 15.41 -7.37 -11.00
N VAL A 217 14.77 -6.21 -11.29
CA VAL A 217 14.40 -5.23 -10.28
C VAL A 217 13.42 -5.83 -9.28
N VAL A 218 12.35 -6.48 -9.77
CA VAL A 218 11.36 -7.16 -8.93
C VAL A 218 12.01 -8.25 -8.08
N GLU A 219 12.84 -9.09 -8.68
CA GLU A 219 13.56 -10.17 -7.98
C GLU A 219 14.47 -9.62 -6.87
N SER A 220 15.12 -8.49 -7.12
CA SER A 220 15.95 -7.79 -6.12
C SER A 220 15.11 -7.26 -4.96
N ILE A 221 13.96 -6.61 -5.24
CA ILE A 221 13.05 -6.12 -4.21
C ILE A 221 12.59 -7.29 -3.32
N ILE A 222 12.13 -8.39 -3.91
CA ILE A 222 11.62 -9.54 -3.16
C ILE A 222 12.70 -10.15 -2.27
N LYS A 223 13.92 -10.36 -2.80
CA LYS A 223 15.05 -10.86 -2.01
C LYS A 223 15.40 -9.95 -0.85
N THR A 224 15.48 -8.64 -1.10
CA THR A 224 15.73 -7.64 -0.05
C THR A 224 14.66 -7.71 1.04
N VAL A 225 13.38 -7.80 0.67
CA VAL A 225 12.29 -7.91 1.64
C VAL A 225 12.38 -9.19 2.47
N ILE A 226 12.68 -10.33 1.85
CA ILE A 226 12.86 -11.60 2.55
C ILE A 226 14.00 -11.49 3.58
N GLU A 227 15.18 -11.07 3.16
CA GLU A 227 16.37 -10.97 3.99
C GLU A 227 16.17 -9.96 5.15
N THR A 228 15.69 -8.77 4.83
CA THR A 228 15.51 -7.72 5.85
C THR A 228 14.38 -8.03 6.82
N THR A 229 13.32 -8.71 6.38
CA THR A 229 12.25 -9.17 7.28
C THR A 229 12.80 -10.15 8.32
N GLU A 230 13.62 -11.11 7.91
CA GLU A 230 14.22 -12.07 8.83
C GLU A 230 15.15 -11.37 9.84
N ILE A 231 15.98 -10.44 9.40
CA ILE A 231 16.81 -9.62 10.29
C ILE A 231 15.96 -8.83 11.28
N LEU A 232 14.91 -8.18 10.80
CA LEU A 232 14.04 -7.32 11.64
C LEU A 232 13.16 -8.09 12.62
N ILE A 233 12.85 -9.36 12.35
CA ILE A 233 12.17 -10.26 13.30
C ILE A 233 13.08 -10.54 14.49
N GLU A 234 14.38 -10.73 14.27
CA GLU A 234 15.38 -11.00 15.31
C GLU A 234 15.85 -9.72 16.00
N ASN A 235 16.08 -8.67 15.23
CA ASN A 235 16.55 -7.37 15.71
C ASN A 235 15.75 -6.23 15.08
N LYS A 236 14.63 -5.87 15.69
CA LYS A 236 13.74 -4.79 15.22
C LYS A 236 14.41 -3.42 15.16
N ASP A 237 15.53 -3.23 15.84
CA ASP A 237 16.26 -1.95 15.96
C ASP A 237 17.37 -1.81 14.92
N ASP A 238 17.56 -2.80 14.04
CA ASP A 238 18.52 -2.71 12.94
C ASP A 238 18.12 -1.63 11.95
N TYR A 239 18.83 -0.52 12.00
CA TYR A 239 18.55 0.65 11.16
C TYR A 239 18.80 0.38 9.68
N SER A 240 19.86 -0.36 9.35
CA SER A 240 20.22 -0.65 7.96
C SER A 240 19.16 -1.54 7.30
N ALA A 241 18.81 -2.66 7.95
CA ALA A 241 17.77 -3.56 7.45
C ALA A 241 16.42 -2.83 7.31
N ARG A 242 16.09 -1.95 8.26
CA ARG A 242 14.84 -1.18 8.17
C ARG A 242 14.87 -0.15 7.05
N GLY A 243 16.02 0.45 6.78
CA GLY A 243 16.20 1.37 5.66
C GLY A 243 16.04 0.66 4.31
N GLU A 244 16.69 -0.49 4.15
CA GLU A 244 16.56 -1.33 2.95
C GLU A 244 15.12 -1.81 2.75
N PHE A 245 14.46 -2.28 3.81
CA PHE A 245 13.06 -2.69 3.79
C PHE A 245 12.14 -1.55 3.35
N ALA A 246 12.31 -0.36 3.95
CA ALA A 246 11.50 0.81 3.63
C ALA A 246 11.69 1.26 2.17
N TRP A 247 12.94 1.27 1.69
CA TRP A 247 13.19 1.65 0.31
C TRP A 247 12.70 0.62 -0.71
N ALA A 248 12.79 -0.67 -0.39
CA ALA A 248 12.20 -1.74 -1.18
C ALA A 248 10.67 -1.57 -1.28
N ALA A 249 9.98 -1.26 -0.16
CA ALA A 249 8.55 -0.99 -0.13
C ALA A 249 8.15 0.17 -1.06
N THR A 250 8.87 1.28 -0.96
CA THR A 250 8.63 2.45 -1.83
C THR A 250 8.76 2.08 -3.31
N ASN A 251 9.79 1.30 -3.68
CA ASN A 251 10.05 0.95 -5.08
C ASN A 251 9.13 -0.15 -5.62
N ALA A 252 8.48 -0.92 -4.77
CA ALA A 252 7.57 -1.98 -5.19
C ALA A 252 6.33 -1.43 -5.94
N LEU A 253 5.86 -0.22 -5.60
CA LEU A 253 4.65 0.38 -6.19
C LEU A 253 4.80 1.87 -6.59
N ASN A 254 6.00 2.35 -6.84
CA ASN A 254 6.21 3.71 -7.34
C ASN A 254 6.20 3.84 -8.88
N GLY A 255 5.84 2.77 -9.58
CA GLY A 255 5.84 2.66 -11.03
C GLY A 255 7.14 2.07 -11.62
N THR A 256 8.23 1.96 -10.84
CA THR A 256 9.52 1.43 -11.34
C THR A 256 9.41 -0.01 -11.81
N THR A 257 8.66 -0.86 -11.10
CA THR A 257 8.53 -2.31 -11.38
C THR A 257 7.77 -2.61 -12.68
N THR A 258 6.99 -1.66 -13.18
CA THR A 258 6.13 -1.82 -14.36
C THR A 258 6.58 -1.00 -15.57
N VAL A 259 7.78 -0.39 -15.54
CA VAL A 259 8.33 0.38 -16.65
C VAL A 259 8.54 -0.51 -17.88
N GLY A 260 7.93 -0.11 -19.02
CA GLY A 260 8.03 -0.82 -20.28
C GLY A 260 7.36 -2.20 -20.30
N THR A 261 6.51 -2.50 -19.32
CA THR A 261 5.60 -3.66 -19.33
C THR A 261 4.36 -3.35 -20.18
N LYS A 262 3.54 -4.34 -20.45
CA LYS A 262 2.27 -4.19 -21.16
C LYS A 262 1.19 -5.08 -20.58
N ASP A 263 -0.02 -4.54 -20.48
CA ASP A 263 -1.25 -5.26 -20.13
C ASP A 263 -1.10 -6.10 -18.85
N PHE A 264 -0.71 -5.47 -17.74
CA PHE A 264 -0.64 -6.11 -16.43
C PHE A 264 -1.87 -5.78 -15.57
N SER A 265 -2.13 -6.64 -14.58
CA SER A 265 -3.24 -6.50 -13.62
C SER A 265 -2.80 -6.79 -12.18
N PHE A 266 -3.73 -6.59 -11.24
CA PHE A 266 -3.51 -6.77 -9.79
C PHE A 266 -4.51 -7.78 -9.19
N PRO A 267 -4.48 -9.05 -9.63
CA PRO A 267 -5.47 -10.07 -9.24
C PRO A 267 -5.46 -10.40 -7.74
N ASN A 268 -4.29 -10.42 -7.10
CA ASN A 268 -4.21 -10.74 -5.68
C ASN A 268 -4.85 -9.63 -4.83
N HIS A 269 -4.55 -8.37 -5.16
CA HIS A 269 -5.16 -7.22 -4.49
C HIS A 269 -6.66 -7.17 -4.70
N LEU A 270 -7.13 -7.46 -5.92
CA LEU A 270 -8.55 -7.51 -6.23
C LEU A 270 -9.30 -8.49 -5.33
N ILE A 271 -8.79 -9.71 -5.18
CA ILE A 271 -9.40 -10.75 -4.34
C ILE A 271 -9.30 -10.36 -2.86
N GLU A 272 -8.14 -9.86 -2.42
CA GLU A 272 -7.92 -9.46 -1.03
C GLU A 272 -8.82 -8.30 -0.60
N HIS A 273 -9.11 -7.35 -1.48
CA HIS A 273 -10.01 -6.24 -1.20
C HIS A 273 -11.40 -6.72 -0.75
N SER A 274 -11.89 -7.83 -1.29
CA SER A 274 -13.14 -8.45 -0.83
C SER A 274 -13.02 -9.01 0.59
N LEU A 275 -11.91 -9.66 0.93
CA LEU A 275 -11.66 -10.16 2.29
C LEU A 275 -11.60 -9.02 3.31
N SER A 276 -10.88 -7.95 2.98
CA SER A 276 -10.83 -6.75 3.83
C SER A 276 -12.20 -6.09 3.98
N ALA A 277 -12.96 -5.92 2.89
CA ALA A 277 -14.23 -5.21 2.90
C ALA A 277 -15.35 -5.98 3.64
N LEU A 278 -15.38 -7.31 3.53
CA LEU A 278 -16.39 -8.16 4.15
C LEU A 278 -16.07 -8.52 5.61
N TYR A 279 -14.80 -8.83 5.89
CA TYR A 279 -14.39 -9.44 7.15
C TYR A 279 -13.34 -8.65 7.91
N ASN A 280 -12.97 -7.45 7.41
CA ASN A 280 -11.94 -6.59 8.00
C ASN A 280 -10.60 -7.32 8.23
N VAL A 281 -10.25 -8.23 7.32
CA VAL A 281 -8.95 -8.91 7.32
C VAL A 281 -7.84 -7.86 7.16
N PRO A 282 -6.75 -7.92 7.96
CA PRO A 282 -5.60 -7.03 7.73
C PRO A 282 -5.02 -7.27 6.34
N HIS A 283 -4.83 -6.21 5.56
CA HIS A 283 -4.54 -6.27 4.13
C HIS A 283 -3.37 -7.21 3.77
N GLY A 284 -2.19 -6.99 4.33
CA GLY A 284 -1.03 -7.85 4.03
C GLY A 284 -1.19 -9.30 4.51
N ALA A 285 -2.00 -9.54 5.56
CA ALA A 285 -2.35 -10.89 6.00
C ALA A 285 -3.29 -11.58 5.00
N GLY A 286 -4.25 -10.85 4.44
CA GLY A 286 -5.10 -11.35 3.37
C GLY A 286 -4.28 -11.70 2.12
N LEU A 287 -3.35 -10.83 1.73
CA LEU A 287 -2.47 -11.06 0.59
C LEU A 287 -1.60 -12.32 0.72
N SER A 288 -1.08 -12.63 1.92
CA SER A 288 -0.29 -13.86 2.12
C SER A 288 -1.11 -15.16 2.00
N VAL A 289 -2.43 -15.09 2.16
CA VAL A 289 -3.35 -16.20 1.86
C VAL A 289 -3.67 -16.27 0.37
N VAL A 290 -3.94 -15.11 -0.24
CA VAL A 290 -4.36 -15.04 -1.65
C VAL A 290 -3.22 -15.42 -2.60
N MET A 291 -2.01 -14.87 -2.40
CA MET A 291 -0.90 -15.03 -3.34
C MET A 291 -0.58 -16.49 -3.68
N PRO A 292 -0.28 -17.39 -2.73
CA PRO A 292 0.06 -18.77 -3.08
C PRO A 292 -1.09 -19.50 -3.77
N ALA A 293 -2.33 -19.21 -3.38
CA ALA A 293 -3.52 -19.83 -3.97
C ALA A 293 -3.74 -19.40 -5.41
N TRP A 294 -3.65 -18.10 -5.68
CA TRP A 294 -3.73 -17.55 -7.03
C TRP A 294 -2.56 -18.03 -7.89
N MET A 295 -1.34 -18.01 -7.38
CA MET A 295 -0.14 -18.48 -8.09
C MET A 295 -0.28 -19.95 -8.52
N LYS A 296 -0.79 -20.84 -7.67
CA LYS A 296 -1.06 -22.24 -7.98
C LYS A 296 -2.09 -22.42 -9.10
N TRP A 297 -3.06 -21.52 -9.19
CA TRP A 297 -4.06 -21.52 -10.26
C TRP A 297 -3.49 -20.95 -11.56
N TYR A 298 -2.70 -19.86 -11.48
CA TYR A 298 -2.30 -19.07 -12.64
C TYR A 298 -1.01 -19.55 -13.31
N TYR A 299 -0.07 -20.23 -12.62
CA TYR A 299 1.31 -20.43 -13.08
C TYR A 299 1.45 -21.02 -14.49
N LYS A 300 0.53 -21.89 -14.94
CA LYS A 300 0.57 -22.50 -16.27
C LYS A 300 0.38 -21.47 -17.40
N GLN A 301 -0.24 -20.34 -17.12
CA GLN A 301 -0.45 -19.28 -18.10
C GLN A 301 0.83 -18.50 -18.42
N ASN A 302 1.80 -18.50 -17.50
CA ASN A 302 3.11 -17.84 -17.69
C ASN A 302 4.24 -18.66 -17.02
N GLU A 303 4.28 -19.97 -17.30
CA GLU A 303 5.14 -20.93 -16.61
C GLU A 303 6.62 -20.52 -16.61
N ALA A 304 7.12 -19.99 -17.73
CA ALA A 304 8.50 -19.54 -17.86
C ALA A 304 8.86 -18.46 -16.83
N GLN A 305 7.96 -17.50 -16.57
CA GLN A 305 8.18 -16.44 -15.58
C GLN A 305 8.12 -16.98 -14.15
N PHE A 306 7.25 -17.98 -13.88
CA PHE A 306 7.20 -18.66 -12.59
C PHE A 306 8.45 -19.52 -12.32
N ILE A 307 8.99 -20.22 -13.34
CA ILE A 307 10.27 -20.93 -13.22
C ILE A 307 11.40 -19.93 -12.95
N ARG A 308 11.40 -18.77 -13.63
CA ARG A 308 12.37 -17.72 -13.39
C ARG A 308 12.30 -17.23 -11.95
N PHE A 309 11.11 -16.92 -11.44
CA PHE A 309 10.88 -16.52 -10.05
C PHE A 309 11.45 -17.57 -9.07
N ALA A 310 11.10 -18.84 -9.28
CA ALA A 310 11.56 -19.95 -8.45
C ALA A 310 13.10 -20.01 -8.39
N LYS A 311 13.75 -19.87 -9.54
CA LYS A 311 15.20 -19.93 -9.66
C LYS A 311 15.88 -18.71 -9.04
N GLU A 312 15.47 -17.51 -9.43
CA GLU A 312 16.19 -16.27 -9.09
C GLU A 312 15.93 -15.83 -7.64
N VAL A 313 14.76 -16.14 -7.08
CA VAL A 313 14.41 -15.76 -5.70
C VAL A 313 14.77 -16.87 -4.70
N PHE A 314 14.43 -18.11 -5.01
CA PHE A 314 14.52 -19.24 -4.07
C PHE A 314 15.53 -20.32 -4.45
N GLY A 315 16.19 -20.24 -5.60
CA GLY A 315 17.12 -21.28 -6.07
C GLY A 315 16.43 -22.61 -6.39
N LYS A 316 15.14 -22.59 -6.77
CA LYS A 316 14.34 -23.77 -7.11
C LYS A 316 14.27 -24.01 -8.61
N ASN A 317 13.89 -25.19 -9.03
CA ASN A 317 13.96 -25.59 -10.43
C ASN A 317 12.60 -25.60 -11.15
N SER A 318 11.49 -25.55 -10.44
CA SER A 318 10.16 -25.58 -11.02
C SER A 318 9.27 -24.47 -10.45
N ALA A 319 8.22 -24.10 -11.20
CA ALA A 319 7.24 -23.11 -10.79
C ALA A 319 6.59 -23.47 -9.44
N LEU A 320 6.17 -24.71 -9.28
CA LEU A 320 5.52 -25.17 -8.05
C LEU A 320 6.45 -25.13 -6.83
N GLU A 321 7.71 -25.55 -6.98
CA GLU A 321 8.70 -25.43 -5.89
C GLU A 321 8.93 -23.97 -5.47
N GLY A 322 8.88 -23.02 -6.42
CA GLY A 322 8.99 -21.59 -6.12
C GLY A 322 7.78 -21.06 -5.35
N ILE A 323 6.57 -21.48 -5.73
CA ILE A 323 5.32 -21.12 -5.03
C ILE A 323 5.31 -21.71 -3.61
N GLU A 324 5.68 -22.98 -3.47
CA GLU A 324 5.79 -23.62 -2.16
C GLU A 324 6.85 -22.96 -1.27
N ALA A 325 7.98 -22.55 -1.85
CA ALA A 325 9.02 -21.84 -1.10
C ALA A 325 8.51 -20.50 -0.55
N LEU A 326 7.73 -19.73 -1.32
CA LEU A 326 7.09 -18.49 -0.86
C LEU A 326 6.08 -18.77 0.26
N GLU A 327 5.20 -19.77 0.08
CA GLU A 327 4.21 -20.15 1.07
C GLU A 327 4.85 -20.62 2.39
N ASN A 328 5.92 -21.42 2.28
CA ASN A 328 6.70 -21.87 3.43
C ASN A 328 7.40 -20.69 4.14
N TRP A 329 7.87 -19.71 3.40
CA TRP A 329 8.44 -18.51 3.98
C TRP A 329 7.38 -17.69 4.74
N PHE A 330 6.18 -17.51 4.19
CA PHE A 330 5.06 -16.89 4.91
C PHE A 330 4.74 -17.61 6.22
N ASN A 331 4.68 -18.95 6.19
CA ASN A 331 4.50 -19.74 7.42
C ASN A 331 5.66 -19.55 8.41
N LYS A 332 6.91 -19.51 7.94
CA LYS A 332 8.12 -19.29 8.77
C LYS A 332 8.07 -17.94 9.51
N ILE A 333 7.68 -16.87 8.84
CA ILE A 333 7.61 -15.53 9.46
C ILE A 333 6.35 -15.33 10.30
N GLY A 334 5.35 -16.23 10.19
CA GLY A 334 4.14 -16.24 11.01
C GLY A 334 2.98 -15.42 10.43
N THR A 335 2.96 -15.19 9.11
CA THR A 335 1.78 -14.61 8.46
C THR A 335 0.79 -15.71 8.03
N PRO A 336 -0.53 -15.47 8.05
CA PRO A 336 -1.53 -16.45 7.63
C PRO A 336 -1.34 -16.92 6.19
N THR A 337 -1.64 -18.20 5.93
CA THR A 337 -1.60 -18.79 4.58
C THR A 337 -2.89 -19.51 4.21
N ARG A 338 -3.88 -19.51 5.13
CA ARG A 338 -5.18 -20.16 4.94
C ARG A 338 -6.32 -19.30 5.53
N LEU A 339 -7.50 -19.40 4.90
CA LEU A 339 -8.71 -18.66 5.34
C LEU A 339 -9.17 -19.03 6.75
N ASN A 340 -8.97 -20.26 7.18
CA ASN A 340 -9.37 -20.70 8.52
C ASN A 340 -8.63 -19.97 9.65
N GLN A 341 -7.46 -19.39 9.37
CA GLN A 341 -6.72 -18.58 10.33
C GLN A 341 -7.41 -17.21 10.61
N PHE A 342 -8.38 -16.84 9.76
CA PHE A 342 -9.30 -15.72 9.98
C PHE A 342 -10.70 -16.15 10.45
N ASN A 343 -10.88 -17.41 10.86
CA ASN A 343 -12.18 -18.02 11.16
C ASN A 343 -13.13 -18.04 9.94
N LEU A 344 -12.58 -18.05 8.73
CA LEU A 344 -13.31 -18.19 7.49
C LEU A 344 -13.20 -19.61 6.97
N SER A 345 -14.23 -20.07 6.28
CA SER A 345 -14.31 -21.43 5.77
C SER A 345 -14.91 -21.46 4.35
N LYS A 346 -15.13 -22.63 3.80
CA LYS A 346 -15.79 -22.80 2.48
C LYS A 346 -17.20 -22.20 2.42
N GLU A 347 -17.87 -22.05 3.56
CA GLU A 347 -19.19 -21.44 3.67
C GLU A 347 -19.18 -19.94 3.34
N ASN A 348 -18.03 -19.27 3.47
CA ASN A 348 -17.85 -17.85 3.15
C ASN A 348 -17.58 -17.62 1.64
N ILE A 349 -17.18 -18.65 0.88
CA ILE A 349 -16.79 -18.52 -0.54
C ILE A 349 -17.90 -17.89 -1.40
N PRO A 350 -19.19 -18.28 -1.29
CA PRO A 350 -20.25 -17.67 -2.09
C PRO A 350 -20.38 -16.15 -1.87
N GLU A 351 -20.26 -15.66 -0.63
CA GLU A 351 -20.33 -14.22 -0.32
C GLU A 351 -19.14 -13.47 -0.92
N ILE A 352 -17.92 -14.05 -0.86
CA ILE A 352 -16.72 -13.47 -1.47
C ILE A 352 -16.88 -13.37 -3.00
N ILE A 353 -17.36 -14.43 -3.66
CA ILE A 353 -17.60 -14.44 -5.11
C ILE A 353 -18.64 -13.37 -5.48
N GLU A 354 -19.72 -13.25 -4.72
CA GLU A 354 -20.75 -12.25 -4.99
C GLU A 354 -20.23 -10.82 -4.85
N ASN A 355 -19.40 -10.55 -3.83
CA ASN A 355 -18.75 -9.25 -3.65
C ASN A 355 -17.81 -8.88 -4.81
N LEU A 356 -17.16 -9.89 -5.42
CA LEU A 356 -16.28 -9.75 -6.58
C LEU A 356 -17.00 -9.79 -7.92
N SER A 357 -18.31 -10.12 -7.97
CA SER A 357 -19.05 -10.37 -9.21
C SER A 357 -19.12 -9.18 -10.17
N ASN A 358 -18.96 -7.97 -9.67
CA ASN A 358 -18.92 -6.74 -10.48
C ASN A 358 -17.51 -6.45 -11.08
N GLN A 359 -16.51 -7.25 -10.72
CA GLN A 359 -15.15 -7.16 -11.27
C GLN A 359 -15.03 -8.11 -12.46
N GLN A 360 -14.61 -7.58 -13.61
CA GLN A 360 -14.59 -8.35 -14.88
C GLN A 360 -13.33 -9.20 -15.08
N GLU A 361 -12.43 -9.26 -14.10
CA GLU A 361 -11.12 -9.93 -14.23
C GLU A 361 -11.24 -11.47 -14.16
N PHE A 362 -12.23 -11.97 -13.43
CA PHE A 362 -12.45 -13.40 -13.20
C PHE A 362 -13.90 -13.82 -13.46
N THR A 363 -14.07 -15.04 -13.97
CA THR A 363 -15.34 -15.75 -13.90
C THR A 363 -15.63 -16.26 -12.49
N LYS A 364 -16.89 -16.60 -12.20
CA LYS A 364 -17.26 -17.18 -10.89
C LYS A 364 -16.59 -18.55 -10.65
N GLU A 365 -16.40 -19.31 -11.71
CA GLU A 365 -15.73 -20.62 -11.69
C GLU A 365 -14.26 -20.47 -11.33
N GLU A 366 -13.54 -19.54 -11.95
CA GLU A 366 -12.13 -19.25 -11.65
C GLU A 366 -11.96 -18.75 -10.22
N LEU A 367 -12.79 -17.83 -9.77
CA LEU A 367 -12.77 -17.38 -8.37
C LEU A 367 -12.99 -18.53 -7.40
N LYS A 368 -13.91 -19.44 -7.72
CA LYS A 368 -14.18 -20.61 -6.90
C LYS A 368 -12.94 -21.51 -6.80
N GLU A 369 -12.25 -21.79 -7.91
CA GLU A 369 -11.01 -22.57 -7.91
C GLU A 369 -9.91 -21.93 -7.06
N ILE A 370 -9.68 -20.61 -7.22
CA ILE A 370 -8.70 -19.87 -6.47
C ILE A 370 -9.02 -19.90 -4.97
N LEU A 371 -10.26 -19.59 -4.59
CA LEU A 371 -10.71 -19.53 -3.20
C LEU A 371 -10.65 -20.89 -2.49
N TYR A 372 -10.92 -21.98 -3.22
CA TYR A 372 -10.74 -23.34 -2.65
C TYR A 372 -9.27 -23.69 -2.36
N ASN A 373 -8.31 -23.09 -3.08
CA ASN A 373 -6.87 -23.26 -2.78
C ASN A 373 -6.44 -22.53 -1.49
N MET A 374 -7.30 -21.67 -0.93
CA MET A 374 -7.05 -20.93 0.33
C MET A 374 -7.54 -21.65 1.59
N ILE A 375 -8.26 -22.79 1.44
CA ILE A 375 -8.83 -23.55 2.57
C ILE A 375 -7.78 -24.46 3.25
#